data_2cfb81588b6b2f25e28a62514d27faf1
#
_entry.id   2cfb81588b6b2f25e28a62514d27faf1
#
_cell.length_a   1.000
_cell.length_b   1.000
_cell.length_c   1.000
_cell.angle_alpha   90.00
_cell.angle_beta   90.00
_cell.angle_gamma   90.00
#
_symmetry.space_group_name_H-M   'P 1'
#
loop_
_entity.id
_entity.type
_entity.pdbx_description
1 polymer ?
#
loop_
_entity_poly.entity_id
_entity_poly.type
_entity_poly.pdbx_seq_one_letter_code
_entity_poly.pdbx_strand_id
1 'polypeptide(L)'
;MNRIRRGTLGALLLCTSLHAQTLDLPPRPGNAPTGTEFTRRITPLDLAERETEIVAQITAGNVPNFLRKLCPVPATSAGGGVTNTATFYATPDYLAVGSDEDYFLIPMSPNTGQRIADVLHCSLPTPKMADEIYAAAEVKLVPSPIPPSPAMTTVPVFSNHCATVHAQRAEQLQAHPLGTLVAGHQKDVVISAKLASAPAKVAIYGWHQTNGVPIQPLYLKHSASWVDYSQCTRLVQQKMTVNGLTKTVAEVLADPALAGLLSNEGPIPNPRYPTNALPQLPAKTSLSDSTPQAGTNAAGLKSLLENPDFNERITSFTFEPEVKVRVNVPGQSAFAAGKKVLLIFYALPNGNTTDQTVGKVLQQGDDWHYDIQHIGAQTRFLRDLLKDRVVVVVYLEAGAKSWPAWRNQHGDKLIPEVIATVKKLFPGREVETVLSGHSGGGSFIFGYLNAVDTIPDEVVRIAFLDSNYAYDRALGHKDKLVKWLAAPEHHCFCVLAYNDAAALLNGKSFVSAAGGTWGKSHAMQRDLAEDLKFTTQTNADFQRFTALDGRVQFILKENPEKKIFHTVQVERNGFIHSMVSGTPNEGKGYEYFGPRAYSKWIQSAKQQGILPPAPSP
;
A
#
# COMPACT_ATOMS: atom_id res chain seq x y z
N MET A 1 56.37 -72.58 6.97
CA MET A 1 56.63 -71.28 6.31
C MET A 1 55.31 -70.73 5.77
N ASN A 2 54.54 -70.02 6.55
CA ASN A 2 53.27 -69.41 6.18
C ASN A 2 53.42 -67.90 6.09
N ARG A 3 53.29 -67.36 4.86
CA ARG A 3 53.29 -65.89 4.63
C ARG A 3 51.86 -65.39 4.81
N ILE A 4 51.63 -64.57 5.83
CA ILE A 4 50.38 -63.80 6.03
C ILE A 4 50.46 -62.55 5.13
N ARG A 5 49.52 -62.47 4.19
CA ARG A 5 49.27 -61.25 3.41
C ARG A 5 48.42 -60.29 4.22
N ARG A 6 48.93 -59.10 4.56
CA ARG A 6 48.16 -57.99 5.09
C ARG A 6 47.47 -57.27 3.96
N GLY A 7 46.12 -57.35 3.93
CA GLY A 7 45.30 -56.53 3.06
C GLY A 7 45.09 -55.15 3.68
N THR A 8 45.53 -54.11 3.00
CA THR A 8 45.28 -52.71 3.33
C THR A 8 43.89 -52.35 2.88
N LEU A 9 42.97 -52.08 3.82
CA LEU A 9 41.63 -51.56 3.55
C LEU A 9 41.80 -50.04 3.28
N GLY A 10 41.69 -49.63 2.03
CA GLY A 10 41.65 -48.22 1.64
C GLY A 10 40.26 -47.65 1.98
N ALA A 11 40.20 -46.75 2.93
CA ALA A 11 39.00 -45.97 3.16
C ALA A 11 38.82 -44.96 2.01
N LEU A 12 37.80 -45.20 1.17
CA LEU A 12 37.36 -44.24 0.16
C LEU A 12 36.65 -43.10 0.90
N LEU A 13 37.34 -41.97 1.10
CA LEU A 13 36.68 -40.71 1.48
C LEU A 13 35.87 -40.25 0.25
N LEU A 14 34.56 -40.47 0.30
CA LEU A 14 33.64 -39.72 -0.57
C LEU A 14 33.63 -38.26 -0.15
N CYS A 15 34.44 -37.45 -0.79
CA CYS A 15 34.25 -35.98 -0.74
C CYS A 15 32.94 -35.67 -1.53
N THR A 16 31.82 -35.64 -0.83
CA THR A 16 30.64 -34.97 -1.36
C THR A 16 30.94 -33.48 -1.40
N SER A 17 31.17 -32.95 -2.62
CA SER A 17 31.27 -31.52 -2.85
C SER A 17 29.97 -30.88 -2.35
N LEU A 18 30.03 -30.21 -1.20
CA LEU A 18 28.97 -29.31 -0.75
C LEU A 18 28.87 -28.17 -1.78
N HIS A 19 27.93 -28.31 -2.71
CA HIS A 19 27.57 -27.18 -3.57
C HIS A 19 27.04 -26.08 -2.65
N ALA A 20 27.65 -24.89 -2.69
CA ALA A 20 27.20 -23.75 -1.95
C ALA A 20 25.74 -23.47 -2.33
N GLN A 21 24.85 -23.51 -1.34
CA GLN A 21 23.44 -23.20 -1.55
C GLN A 21 23.28 -21.70 -1.69
N THR A 22 22.52 -21.25 -2.71
CA THR A 22 22.30 -19.82 -3.00
C THR A 22 20.80 -19.55 -3.12
N LEU A 23 20.40 -18.32 -2.81
CA LEU A 23 19.05 -17.86 -3.08
C LEU A 23 18.79 -17.81 -4.60
N ASP A 24 17.62 -18.26 -5.03
CA ASP A 24 17.19 -18.18 -6.43
C ASP A 24 16.69 -16.77 -6.76
N LEU A 25 17.65 -15.84 -6.86
CA LEU A 25 17.42 -14.43 -7.18
C LEU A 25 18.07 -14.07 -8.51
N PRO A 26 17.43 -13.22 -9.34
CA PRO A 26 18.08 -12.63 -10.49
C PRO A 26 19.28 -11.77 -10.04
N PRO A 27 20.26 -11.50 -10.92
CA PRO A 27 21.32 -10.55 -10.63
C PRO A 27 20.73 -9.19 -10.21
N ARG A 28 21.43 -8.47 -9.32
CA ARG A 28 21.01 -7.11 -8.94
C ARG A 28 21.04 -6.20 -10.18
N PRO A 29 19.92 -5.51 -10.52
CA PRO A 29 19.92 -4.56 -11.64
C PRO A 29 20.90 -3.41 -11.40
N GLY A 30 21.62 -2.99 -12.44
CA GLY A 30 22.63 -1.92 -12.32
C GLY A 30 22.05 -0.56 -11.91
N ASN A 31 20.77 -0.31 -12.18
CA ASN A 31 20.03 0.90 -11.81
C ASN A 31 19.14 0.70 -10.56
N ALA A 32 19.28 -0.41 -9.85
CA ALA A 32 18.51 -0.65 -8.64
C ALA A 32 18.92 0.34 -7.53
N PRO A 33 17.99 0.85 -6.73
CA PRO A 33 18.29 1.79 -5.66
C PRO A 33 19.24 1.19 -4.62
N THR A 34 20.12 2.01 -4.07
CA THR A 34 20.93 1.65 -2.89
C THR A 34 20.05 1.55 -1.65
N GLY A 35 20.59 1.06 -0.52
CA GLY A 35 19.86 1.00 0.75
C GLY A 35 19.36 2.37 1.21
N THR A 36 20.21 3.39 1.10
CA THR A 36 19.88 4.78 1.45
C THR A 36 18.81 5.35 0.51
N GLU A 37 18.90 5.13 -0.79
CA GLU A 37 17.91 5.57 -1.76
C GLU A 37 16.58 4.85 -1.54
N PHE A 38 16.61 3.55 -1.29
CA PHE A 38 15.42 2.77 -0.98
C PHE A 38 14.73 3.25 0.30
N THR A 39 15.48 3.50 1.37
CA THR A 39 14.96 4.03 2.63
C THR A 39 14.23 5.36 2.41
N ARG A 40 14.84 6.28 1.63
CA ARG A 40 14.21 7.56 1.28
C ARG A 40 12.91 7.36 0.48
N ARG A 41 12.93 6.41 -0.47
CA ARG A 41 11.77 6.07 -1.30
C ARG A 41 10.60 5.51 -0.50
N ILE A 42 10.84 4.64 0.50
CA ILE A 42 9.77 4.01 1.29
C ILE A 42 9.33 4.82 2.52
N THR A 43 10.06 5.87 2.89
CA THR A 43 9.73 6.71 4.06
C THR A 43 8.34 7.34 3.98
N PRO A 44 7.87 7.89 2.84
CA PRO A 44 6.53 8.46 2.73
C PRO A 44 5.42 7.42 2.54
N LEU A 45 5.76 6.14 2.32
CA LEU A 45 4.80 5.09 2.01
C LEU A 45 4.06 4.62 3.27
N ASP A 46 2.78 4.27 3.12
CA ASP A 46 2.07 3.53 4.16
C ASP A 46 2.57 2.08 4.25
N LEU A 47 2.05 1.32 5.23
CA LEU A 47 2.50 -0.06 5.44
C LEU A 47 2.31 -0.93 4.19
N ALA A 48 1.14 -0.90 3.56
CA ALA A 48 0.82 -1.80 2.44
C ALA A 48 1.66 -1.49 1.20
N GLU A 49 1.89 -0.23 0.92
CA GLU A 49 2.73 0.25 -0.17
C GLU A 49 4.20 -0.07 0.06
N ARG A 50 4.68 0.18 1.29
CA ARG A 50 6.04 -0.18 1.71
C ARG A 50 6.28 -1.69 1.55
N GLU A 51 5.35 -2.52 2.03
CA GLU A 51 5.45 -3.98 1.91
C GLU A 51 5.43 -4.44 0.45
N THR A 52 4.63 -3.80 -0.41
CA THR A 52 4.61 -4.06 -1.86
C THR A 52 5.94 -3.72 -2.51
N GLU A 53 6.51 -2.56 -2.17
CA GLU A 53 7.80 -2.13 -2.70
C GLU A 53 8.95 -3.03 -2.22
N ILE A 54 8.93 -3.48 -0.96
CA ILE A 54 9.90 -4.45 -0.42
C ILE A 54 9.88 -5.74 -1.25
N VAL A 55 8.70 -6.31 -1.52
CA VAL A 55 8.58 -7.52 -2.35
C VAL A 55 9.12 -7.26 -3.75
N ALA A 56 8.74 -6.14 -4.38
CA ALA A 56 9.18 -5.80 -5.73
C ALA A 56 10.70 -5.70 -5.84
N GLN A 57 11.37 -5.00 -4.91
CA GLN A 57 12.82 -4.84 -4.93
C GLN A 57 13.54 -6.17 -4.69
N ILE A 58 13.13 -6.94 -3.69
CA ILE A 58 13.78 -8.21 -3.37
C ILE A 58 13.62 -9.21 -4.52
N THR A 59 12.42 -9.36 -5.07
CA THR A 59 12.16 -10.32 -6.16
C THR A 59 12.79 -9.90 -7.48
N ALA A 60 13.01 -8.60 -7.70
CA ALA A 60 13.79 -8.08 -8.82
C ALA A 60 15.31 -8.27 -8.64
N GLY A 61 15.76 -8.82 -7.51
CA GLY A 61 17.18 -9.08 -7.22
C GLY A 61 17.92 -7.90 -6.57
N ASN A 62 17.23 -6.83 -6.13
CA ASN A 62 17.88 -5.74 -5.40
C ASN A 62 18.20 -6.16 -3.95
N VAL A 63 19.07 -7.15 -3.84
CA VAL A 63 19.53 -7.76 -2.58
C VAL A 63 21.05 -7.77 -2.62
N PRO A 64 21.74 -7.39 -1.51
CA PRO A 64 23.19 -7.45 -1.41
C PRO A 64 23.73 -8.82 -1.81
N ASN A 65 24.89 -8.85 -2.48
CA ASN A 65 25.47 -10.12 -2.95
C ASN A 65 25.85 -11.04 -1.79
N PHE A 66 26.29 -10.47 -0.65
CA PHE A 66 26.66 -11.26 0.51
C PHE A 66 25.49 -12.07 1.09
N LEU A 67 24.24 -11.65 0.91
CA LEU A 67 23.05 -12.39 1.38
C LEU A 67 22.68 -13.60 0.51
N ARG A 68 23.20 -13.66 -0.71
CA ARG A 68 22.80 -14.65 -1.70
C ARG A 68 23.35 -16.06 -1.43
N LYS A 69 24.51 -16.16 -0.79
CA LYS A 69 25.12 -17.43 -0.39
C LYS A 69 24.68 -17.80 1.01
N LEU A 70 24.03 -18.93 1.15
CA LEU A 70 23.46 -19.39 2.42
C LEU A 70 24.52 -20.06 3.30
N CYS A 71 24.40 -19.88 4.61
CA CYS A 71 25.26 -20.47 5.62
C CYS A 71 24.65 -21.78 6.15
N PRO A 72 25.43 -22.87 6.28
CA PRO A 72 24.97 -24.11 6.90
C PRO A 72 24.84 -23.95 8.40
N VAL A 73 23.74 -24.44 8.95
CA VAL A 73 23.43 -24.44 10.39
C VAL A 73 23.15 -25.88 10.83
N PRO A 74 23.93 -26.45 11.75
CA PRO A 74 23.67 -27.78 12.28
C PRO A 74 22.51 -27.76 13.28
N ALA A 75 21.72 -28.83 13.31
CA ALA A 75 20.67 -29.04 14.29
C ALA A 75 20.67 -30.51 14.74
N THR A 76 20.33 -30.73 16.00
CA THR A 76 20.24 -32.07 16.58
C THR A 76 18.96 -32.22 17.38
N SER A 77 18.45 -33.45 17.44
CA SER A 77 17.31 -33.80 18.29
C SER A 77 17.53 -35.22 18.83
N ALA A 78 17.43 -35.40 20.15
CA ALA A 78 17.48 -36.68 20.79
C ALA A 78 16.09 -37.04 21.38
N GLY A 79 15.57 -38.21 21.05
CA GLY A 79 14.29 -38.69 21.52
C GLY A 79 14.11 -40.18 21.28
N GLY A 80 13.49 -40.92 22.20
CA GLY A 80 13.23 -42.34 22.04
C GLY A 80 14.46 -43.23 21.85
N GLY A 81 15.64 -42.81 22.32
CA GLY A 81 16.90 -43.56 22.14
C GLY A 81 17.56 -43.33 20.78
N VAL A 82 17.01 -42.49 19.90
CA VAL A 82 17.55 -42.13 18.62
C VAL A 82 17.99 -40.66 18.61
N THR A 83 19.20 -40.42 18.11
CA THR A 83 19.68 -39.05 17.84
C THR A 83 19.59 -38.76 16.33
N ASN A 84 18.76 -37.80 15.97
CA ASN A 84 18.69 -37.29 14.61
C ASN A 84 19.61 -36.09 14.46
N THR A 85 20.25 -35.98 13.29
CA THR A 85 21.12 -34.85 12.91
C THR A 85 20.62 -34.20 11.64
N ALA A 86 20.72 -32.90 11.54
CA ALA A 86 20.35 -32.16 10.34
C ALA A 86 21.30 -31.01 10.07
N THR A 87 21.32 -30.56 8.83
CA THR A 87 21.90 -29.30 8.41
C THR A 87 20.89 -28.57 7.56
N PHE A 88 20.46 -27.41 8.00
CA PHE A 88 19.65 -26.45 7.23
C PHE A 88 20.49 -25.25 6.83
N TYR A 89 20.00 -24.42 5.91
CA TYR A 89 20.76 -23.31 5.33
C TYR A 89 19.99 -22.01 5.50
N ALA A 90 20.62 -21.03 6.15
CA ALA A 90 20.05 -19.71 6.43
C ALA A 90 20.80 -18.59 5.70
N THR A 91 20.13 -17.47 5.44
CA THR A 91 20.83 -16.26 4.97
C THR A 91 21.82 -15.79 6.03
N PRO A 92 23.01 -15.29 5.62
CA PRO A 92 24.05 -14.86 6.57
C PRO A 92 23.59 -13.75 7.50
N ASP A 93 22.64 -12.92 7.06
CA ASP A 93 22.04 -11.86 7.84
C ASP A 93 20.52 -11.79 7.53
N TYR A 94 19.80 -10.86 8.12
CA TYR A 94 18.41 -10.57 7.81
C TYR A 94 18.28 -9.99 6.40
N LEU A 95 17.09 -10.13 5.80
CA LEU A 95 16.82 -9.57 4.48
C LEU A 95 17.09 -8.07 4.44
N ALA A 96 17.74 -7.66 3.37
CA ALA A 96 18.09 -6.27 3.11
C ALA A 96 17.86 -5.91 1.64
N VAL A 97 17.64 -4.65 1.38
CA VAL A 97 17.58 -4.05 0.04
C VAL A 97 18.80 -3.16 -0.17
N GLY A 98 19.43 -3.24 -1.34
CA GLY A 98 20.57 -2.43 -1.72
C GLY A 98 21.76 -3.21 -2.26
N SER A 99 22.97 -2.62 -2.16
CA SER A 99 24.24 -3.23 -2.55
C SER A 99 25.05 -3.69 -1.32
N ASP A 100 26.20 -4.32 -1.53
CA ASP A 100 27.10 -4.68 -0.43
C ASP A 100 27.66 -3.46 0.30
N GLU A 101 27.80 -2.33 -0.40
CA GLU A 101 28.33 -1.06 0.14
C GLU A 101 27.27 -0.20 0.84
N ASP A 102 26.01 -0.29 0.38
CA ASP A 102 24.89 0.48 0.92
C ASP A 102 23.61 -0.37 0.88
N TYR A 103 23.33 -1.03 2.00
CA TYR A 103 22.14 -1.86 2.20
C TYR A 103 21.35 -1.43 3.43
N PHE A 104 20.08 -1.71 3.40
CA PHE A 104 19.14 -1.43 4.47
C PHE A 104 18.50 -2.73 4.95
N LEU A 105 18.84 -3.17 6.18
CA LEU A 105 18.15 -4.27 6.85
C LEU A 105 16.69 -3.86 7.05
N ILE A 106 15.78 -4.58 6.41
CA ILE A 106 14.41 -4.09 6.28
C ILE A 106 13.41 -4.81 7.19
N PRO A 107 12.83 -4.13 8.21
CA PRO A 107 11.69 -4.64 8.94
C PRO A 107 10.47 -4.79 8.02
N MET A 108 9.78 -5.92 8.13
CA MET A 108 8.59 -6.22 7.32
C MET A 108 7.58 -7.07 8.07
N SER A 109 6.34 -7.10 7.57
CA SER A 109 5.28 -7.93 8.11
C SER A 109 5.54 -9.43 7.87
N PRO A 110 4.98 -10.32 8.68
CA PRO A 110 5.12 -11.76 8.48
C PRO A 110 4.55 -12.22 7.13
N ASN A 111 3.50 -11.57 6.65
CA ASN A 111 2.90 -11.89 5.35
C ASN A 111 3.85 -11.56 4.19
N THR A 112 4.55 -10.43 4.26
CA THR A 112 5.57 -10.05 3.27
C THR A 112 6.79 -10.96 3.35
N GLY A 113 7.28 -11.25 4.56
CA GLY A 113 8.37 -12.22 4.76
C GLY A 113 8.02 -13.60 4.20
N GLN A 114 6.80 -14.09 4.42
CA GLN A 114 6.33 -15.37 3.87
C GLN A 114 6.21 -15.33 2.34
N ARG A 115 5.68 -14.25 1.77
CA ARG A 115 5.59 -14.08 0.30
C ARG A 115 6.97 -14.15 -0.36
N ILE A 116 7.96 -13.48 0.22
CA ILE A 116 9.33 -13.52 -0.27
C ILE A 116 9.91 -14.93 -0.12
N ALA A 117 9.69 -15.58 1.03
CA ALA A 117 10.12 -16.95 1.27
C ALA A 117 9.53 -17.92 0.24
N ASP A 118 8.24 -17.82 -0.08
CA ASP A 118 7.57 -18.65 -1.09
C ASP A 118 8.21 -18.49 -2.47
N VAL A 119 8.46 -17.26 -2.92
CA VAL A 119 9.07 -16.97 -4.23
C VAL A 119 10.50 -17.51 -4.32
N LEU A 120 11.24 -17.48 -3.21
CA LEU A 120 12.65 -17.92 -3.16
C LEU A 120 12.82 -19.36 -2.72
N HIS A 121 11.75 -20.16 -2.67
CA HIS A 121 11.75 -21.55 -2.20
C HIS A 121 12.38 -21.71 -0.81
N CYS A 122 12.06 -20.76 0.09
CA CYS A 122 12.52 -20.69 1.46
C CYS A 122 11.38 -20.86 2.47
N SER A 123 11.72 -20.91 3.74
CA SER A 123 10.86 -20.84 4.90
C SER A 123 11.30 -19.69 5.79
N LEU A 124 10.44 -19.28 6.71
CA LEU A 124 10.85 -18.51 7.88
C LEU A 124 11.36 -19.46 8.98
N PRO A 125 12.25 -19.02 9.88
CA PRO A 125 12.73 -19.86 10.97
C PRO A 125 11.64 -20.13 12.01
N THR A 126 11.81 -21.16 12.82
CA THR A 126 11.11 -21.35 14.09
C THR A 126 11.95 -20.71 15.22
N PRO A 127 11.42 -20.57 16.45
CA PRO A 127 12.22 -20.17 17.61
C PRO A 127 13.47 -21.03 17.82
N LYS A 128 13.35 -22.36 17.69
CA LYS A 128 14.50 -23.27 17.79
C LYS A 128 15.54 -23.01 16.69
N MET A 129 15.10 -22.82 15.46
CA MET A 129 16.02 -22.50 14.35
C MET A 129 16.72 -21.14 14.57
N ALA A 130 16.06 -20.15 15.16
CA ALA A 130 16.68 -18.88 15.51
C ALA A 130 17.76 -19.07 16.60
N ASP A 131 17.53 -19.94 17.59
CA ASP A 131 18.54 -20.32 18.60
C ASP A 131 19.74 -21.03 17.96
N GLU A 132 19.49 -22.01 17.05
CA GLU A 132 20.57 -22.73 16.34
C GLU A 132 21.38 -21.80 15.43
N ILE A 133 20.72 -20.85 14.75
CA ILE A 133 21.39 -19.82 13.95
C ILE A 133 22.26 -18.94 14.85
N TYR A 134 21.75 -18.51 16.01
CA TYR A 134 22.54 -17.73 16.96
C TYR A 134 23.74 -18.53 17.49
N ALA A 135 23.53 -19.81 17.83
CA ALA A 135 24.61 -20.68 18.30
C ALA A 135 25.73 -20.84 17.24
N ALA A 136 25.34 -21.02 15.97
CA ALA A 136 26.26 -21.21 14.83
C ALA A 136 26.89 -19.90 14.35
N ALA A 137 26.35 -18.73 14.71
CA ALA A 137 26.85 -17.44 14.23
C ALA A 137 28.26 -17.14 14.75
N GLU A 138 29.16 -16.84 13.81
CA GLU A 138 30.53 -16.39 14.11
C GLU A 138 30.55 -14.95 14.63
N VAL A 139 29.59 -14.12 14.15
CA VAL A 139 29.43 -12.72 14.57
C VAL A 139 28.16 -12.59 15.39
N LYS A 140 28.30 -12.21 16.64
CA LYS A 140 27.18 -11.99 17.58
C LYS A 140 27.11 -10.52 17.94
N LEU A 141 26.18 -9.79 17.32
CA LEU A 141 25.94 -8.39 17.60
C LEU A 141 24.98 -8.23 18.80
N VAL A 142 25.12 -7.12 19.51
CA VAL A 142 24.35 -6.87 20.74
C VAL A 142 23.01 -6.22 20.39
N PRO A 143 21.90 -6.67 21.01
CA PRO A 143 20.62 -5.97 20.91
C PRO A 143 20.71 -4.50 21.30
N SER A 144 20.09 -3.62 20.53
CA SER A 144 20.08 -2.17 20.77
C SER A 144 18.63 -1.66 20.89
N PRO A 145 17.90 -2.01 21.98
CA PRO A 145 16.53 -1.61 22.14
C PRO A 145 16.39 -0.10 22.35
N ILE A 146 15.38 0.50 21.71
CA ILE A 146 15.00 1.90 21.93
C ILE A 146 13.76 1.99 22.84
N PRO A 147 13.55 3.09 23.56
CA PRO A 147 12.36 3.28 24.38
C PRO A 147 11.08 3.16 23.55
N PRO A 148 10.02 2.49 24.08
CA PRO A 148 8.75 2.38 23.38
C PRO A 148 8.16 3.74 23.01
N SER A 149 7.79 3.89 21.75
CA SER A 149 7.13 5.12 21.24
C SER A 149 6.29 4.79 19.99
N PRO A 150 5.29 5.61 19.65
CA PRO A 150 4.55 5.45 18.39
C PRO A 150 5.44 5.50 17.13
N ALA A 151 6.59 6.19 17.21
CA ALA A 151 7.53 6.31 16.10
C ALA A 151 8.29 5.02 15.78
N MET A 152 8.28 4.01 16.65
CA MET A 152 9.04 2.77 16.49
C MET A 152 8.60 1.93 15.26
N THR A 153 7.47 2.26 14.63
CA THR A 153 6.95 1.63 13.41
C THR A 153 7.24 2.45 12.14
N THR A 154 8.04 3.51 12.24
CA THR A 154 8.34 4.42 11.13
C THR A 154 9.70 4.11 10.49
N VAL A 155 9.81 4.33 9.18
CA VAL A 155 11.05 4.09 8.41
C VAL A 155 12.25 4.90 8.93
N PRO A 156 12.13 6.19 9.34
CA PRO A 156 13.24 6.91 9.94
C PRO A 156 13.82 6.23 11.19
N VAL A 157 12.98 5.63 12.04
CA VAL A 157 13.44 4.88 13.21
C VAL A 157 14.08 3.55 12.81
N PHE A 158 13.55 2.87 11.78
CA PHE A 158 14.18 1.69 11.19
C PHE A 158 15.58 2.01 10.67
N SER A 159 15.74 3.12 9.94
CA SER A 159 17.02 3.57 9.39
C SER A 159 18.02 3.90 10.49
N ASN A 160 17.60 4.60 11.53
CA ASN A 160 18.47 4.92 12.67
C ASN A 160 18.95 3.66 13.40
N HIS A 161 18.05 2.68 13.61
CA HIS A 161 18.44 1.40 14.21
C HIS A 161 19.37 0.60 13.28
N CYS A 162 19.09 0.56 11.98
CA CYS A 162 19.97 -0.06 10.99
C CYS A 162 21.37 0.55 11.00
N ALA A 163 21.49 1.88 11.11
CA ALA A 163 22.79 2.56 11.24
C ALA A 163 23.54 2.13 12.52
N THR A 164 22.83 1.92 13.64
CA THR A 164 23.42 1.40 14.88
C THR A 164 23.97 -0.03 14.68
N VAL A 165 23.20 -0.88 13.99
CA VAL A 165 23.64 -2.25 13.64
C VAL A 165 24.84 -2.23 12.72
N HIS A 166 24.85 -1.36 11.70
CA HIS A 166 25.97 -1.21 10.78
C HIS A 166 27.25 -0.75 11.51
N ALA A 167 27.14 0.15 12.49
CA ALA A 167 28.28 0.58 13.29
C ALA A 167 28.88 -0.60 14.07
N GLN A 168 28.06 -1.44 14.73
CA GLN A 168 28.54 -2.65 15.40
C GLN A 168 29.17 -3.65 14.40
N ARG A 169 28.54 -3.81 13.22
CA ARG A 169 29.03 -4.73 12.18
C ARG A 169 30.38 -4.27 11.61
N ALA A 170 30.56 -2.96 11.42
CA ALA A 170 31.81 -2.37 10.89
C ALA A 170 33.02 -2.75 11.71
N GLU A 171 32.92 -2.84 13.03
CA GLU A 171 33.99 -3.24 13.93
C GLU A 171 34.47 -4.69 13.71
N GLN A 172 33.60 -5.53 13.13
CA GLN A 172 33.85 -6.96 12.91
C GLN A 172 34.30 -7.29 11.48
N LEU A 173 34.18 -6.34 10.51
CA LEU A 173 34.37 -6.62 9.08
C LEU A 173 35.75 -7.11 8.70
N GLN A 174 36.80 -6.68 9.42
CA GLN A 174 38.18 -7.09 9.14
C GLN A 174 38.40 -8.58 9.43
N ALA A 175 37.83 -9.09 10.54
CA ALA A 175 37.97 -10.48 10.96
C ALA A 175 36.91 -11.37 10.30
N HIS A 176 35.71 -10.84 10.07
CA HIS A 176 34.54 -11.52 9.58
C HIS A 176 33.90 -10.72 8.44
N PRO A 177 34.29 -10.95 7.17
CA PRO A 177 33.78 -10.20 6.03
C PRO A 177 32.26 -10.39 5.85
N LEU A 178 31.65 -9.56 5.01
CA LEU A 178 30.23 -9.71 4.63
C LEU A 178 30.01 -11.13 4.07
N GLY A 179 28.89 -11.75 4.41
CA GLY A 179 28.58 -13.15 4.11
C GLY A 179 28.93 -14.14 5.24
N THR A 180 29.66 -13.70 6.28
CA THR A 180 29.79 -14.45 7.53
C THR A 180 28.45 -14.42 8.28
N LEU A 181 28.08 -15.54 8.90
CA LEU A 181 26.80 -15.64 9.64
C LEU A 181 26.77 -14.72 10.86
N VAL A 182 25.80 -13.80 10.88
CA VAL A 182 25.61 -12.78 11.91
C VAL A 182 24.26 -13.02 12.61
N ALA A 183 24.19 -12.86 13.93
CA ALA A 183 22.94 -12.96 14.68
C ALA A 183 22.96 -12.05 15.94
N GLY A 184 21.82 -11.94 16.62
CA GLY A 184 21.64 -11.26 17.90
C GLY A 184 21.01 -9.88 17.84
N HIS A 185 21.14 -9.14 16.76
CA HIS A 185 20.79 -7.72 16.64
C HIS A 185 19.35 -7.39 16.26
N GLN A 186 18.53 -8.39 15.92
CA GLN A 186 17.12 -8.23 15.52
C GLN A 186 16.22 -9.28 16.14
N LYS A 187 14.91 -9.01 16.14
CA LYS A 187 13.87 -10.02 16.39
C LYS A 187 13.55 -10.74 15.08
N ASP A 188 13.59 -12.05 15.11
CA ASP A 188 13.15 -12.88 14.00
C ASP A 188 11.62 -12.93 13.92
N VAL A 189 11.06 -12.73 12.74
CA VAL A 189 9.70 -13.18 12.42
C VAL A 189 9.75 -14.69 12.28
N VAL A 190 9.04 -15.41 13.14
CA VAL A 190 9.16 -16.88 13.24
C VAL A 190 7.84 -17.60 12.95
N ILE A 191 7.95 -18.86 12.54
CA ILE A 191 6.84 -19.80 12.47
C ILE A 191 6.71 -20.49 13.84
N SER A 192 5.48 -20.60 14.34
CA SER A 192 5.15 -21.24 15.62
C SER A 192 3.87 -22.07 15.48
N ALA A 193 3.79 -23.18 16.20
CA ALA A 193 2.56 -23.98 16.30
C ALA A 193 1.35 -23.16 16.81
N LYS A 194 1.61 -22.12 17.60
CA LYS A 194 0.58 -21.22 18.15
C LYS A 194 -0.13 -20.36 17.09
N LEU A 195 0.47 -20.19 15.91
CA LEU A 195 -0.17 -19.46 14.80
C LEU A 195 -1.44 -20.14 14.29
N ALA A 196 -1.57 -21.46 14.47
CA ALA A 196 -2.79 -22.19 14.10
C ALA A 196 -4.03 -21.66 14.83
N SER A 197 -3.88 -21.22 16.09
CA SER A 197 -4.95 -20.60 16.88
C SER A 197 -4.96 -19.06 16.83
N ALA A 198 -3.98 -18.45 16.18
CA ALA A 198 -3.80 -16.99 16.12
C ALA A 198 -3.33 -16.52 14.73
N PRO A 199 -4.05 -16.83 13.63
CA PRO A 199 -3.57 -16.61 12.25
C PRO A 199 -3.42 -15.13 11.87
N ALA A 200 -4.07 -14.21 12.60
CA ALA A 200 -3.98 -12.77 12.39
C ALA A 200 -2.85 -12.10 13.21
N LYS A 201 -1.99 -12.90 13.85
CA LYS A 201 -0.90 -12.41 14.69
C LYS A 201 0.46 -12.61 14.03
N VAL A 202 1.45 -11.82 14.46
CA VAL A 202 2.85 -12.08 14.19
C VAL A 202 3.47 -12.81 15.36
N ALA A 203 4.26 -13.84 15.10
CA ALA A 203 5.12 -14.49 16.07
C ALA A 203 6.53 -13.91 15.93
N ILE A 204 7.04 -13.29 16.97
CA ILE A 204 8.39 -12.72 17.03
C ILE A 204 9.19 -13.39 18.14
N TYR A 205 10.50 -13.60 17.88
CA TYR A 205 11.40 -14.28 18.80
C TYR A 205 12.83 -13.80 18.62
N GLY A 206 13.67 -14.00 19.63
CA GLY A 206 15.12 -13.84 19.52
C GLY A 206 15.63 -12.55 20.13
N TRP A 207 16.47 -11.79 19.36
CA TRP A 207 17.18 -10.63 19.88
C TRP A 207 18.08 -11.06 21.05
N HIS A 208 18.99 -12.01 20.74
CA HIS A 208 19.79 -12.70 21.75
C HIS A 208 20.87 -11.80 22.35
N GLN A 209 20.97 -11.83 23.65
CA GLN A 209 22.10 -11.26 24.39
C GLN A 209 23.37 -12.09 24.16
N THR A 210 24.53 -11.56 24.51
CA THR A 210 25.81 -12.25 24.37
C THR A 210 25.92 -13.57 25.13
N ASN A 211 25.10 -13.77 26.15
CA ASN A 211 24.97 -15.03 26.90
C ASN A 211 24.05 -16.06 26.22
N GLY A 212 23.50 -15.74 25.05
CA GLY A 212 22.61 -16.62 24.31
C GLY A 212 21.13 -16.58 24.74
N VAL A 213 20.78 -15.73 25.71
CA VAL A 213 19.39 -15.61 26.18
C VAL A 213 18.65 -14.59 25.31
N PRO A 214 17.52 -14.95 24.68
CA PRO A 214 16.72 -14.01 23.92
C PRO A 214 16.05 -13.00 24.86
N ILE A 215 16.21 -11.69 24.59
CA ILE A 215 15.43 -10.67 25.32
C ILE A 215 14.00 -10.59 24.83
N GLN A 216 13.70 -11.12 23.63
CA GLN A 216 12.36 -11.28 23.11
C GLN A 216 11.97 -12.77 23.14
N PRO A 217 11.28 -13.25 24.18
CA PRO A 217 10.70 -14.59 24.16
C PRO A 217 9.60 -14.67 23.10
N LEU A 218 9.19 -15.88 22.73
CA LEU A 218 8.13 -16.07 21.75
C LEU A 218 6.86 -15.29 22.12
N TYR A 219 6.46 -14.36 21.26
CA TYR A 219 5.41 -13.40 21.52
C TYR A 219 4.47 -13.26 20.31
N LEU A 220 3.15 -13.37 20.56
CA LEU A 220 2.10 -13.36 19.55
C LEU A 220 1.00 -12.33 19.85
N LYS A 221 1.26 -11.27 20.64
CA LYS A 221 0.18 -10.30 20.94
C LYS A 221 -0.01 -9.24 19.85
N HIS A 222 1.03 -8.92 19.08
CA HIS A 222 0.91 -7.98 17.97
C HIS A 222 0.10 -8.56 16.80
N SER A 223 -0.61 -7.68 16.05
CA SER A 223 -1.26 -8.06 14.81
C SER A 223 -0.23 -8.40 13.73
N ALA A 224 -0.63 -9.14 12.70
CA ALA A 224 0.22 -9.43 11.53
C ALA A 224 0.59 -8.17 10.72
N SER A 225 -0.08 -7.03 10.97
CA SER A 225 0.25 -5.73 10.39
C SER A 225 1.22 -4.90 11.24
N TRP A 226 1.60 -5.38 12.43
CA TRP A 226 2.59 -4.69 13.25
C TRP A 226 3.99 -4.94 12.72
N VAL A 227 4.74 -3.87 12.49
CA VAL A 227 6.14 -3.90 12.07
C VAL A 227 6.89 -2.82 12.84
N ASP A 228 7.79 -3.20 13.72
CA ASP A 228 8.67 -2.27 14.41
C ASP A 228 10.13 -2.36 13.88
N TYR A 229 10.96 -1.42 14.29
CA TYR A 229 12.35 -1.23 13.84
C TYR A 229 13.26 -2.45 14.00
N SER A 230 12.92 -3.40 14.85
CA SER A 230 13.72 -4.59 15.13
C SER A 230 13.09 -5.89 14.65
N GLN A 231 11.91 -5.83 13.99
CA GLN A 231 11.19 -6.99 13.49
C GLN A 231 11.64 -7.33 12.06
N CYS A 232 12.65 -8.17 11.93
CA CYS A 232 13.25 -8.51 10.64
C CYS A 232 12.96 -9.96 10.22
N THR A 233 13.16 -10.24 8.94
CA THR A 233 12.95 -11.56 8.34
C THR A 233 14.29 -12.16 7.95
N ARG A 234 14.54 -13.39 8.40
CA ARG A 234 15.62 -14.24 7.94
C ARG A 234 15.04 -15.37 7.11
N LEU A 235 15.68 -15.74 6.01
CA LEU A 235 15.24 -16.84 5.19
C LEU A 235 16.04 -18.12 5.51
N VAL A 236 15.31 -19.23 5.51
CA VAL A 236 15.87 -20.57 5.59
C VAL A 236 15.45 -21.33 4.33
N GLN A 237 16.40 -21.91 3.61
CA GLN A 237 16.11 -22.66 2.40
C GLN A 237 15.26 -23.88 2.72
N GLN A 238 14.25 -24.19 1.90
CA GLN A 238 13.41 -25.37 2.09
C GLN A 238 14.24 -26.68 2.06
N LYS A 239 15.21 -26.76 1.15
CA LYS A 239 16.04 -27.95 1.01
C LYS A 239 17.10 -28.04 2.13
N MET A 240 17.10 -29.14 2.87
CA MET A 240 18.00 -29.43 3.99
C MET A 240 18.45 -30.90 3.97
N THR A 241 19.42 -31.23 4.80
CA THR A 241 19.90 -32.61 4.97
C THR A 241 19.48 -33.11 6.35
N VAL A 242 18.90 -34.32 6.45
CA VAL A 242 18.53 -35.00 7.69
C VAL A 242 19.07 -36.42 7.64
N ASN A 243 19.94 -36.81 8.58
CA ASN A 243 20.56 -38.12 8.66
C ASN A 243 21.19 -38.56 7.30
N GLY A 244 21.79 -37.60 6.57
CA GLY A 244 22.38 -37.81 5.24
C GLY A 244 21.41 -37.81 4.06
N LEU A 245 20.10 -37.69 4.30
CA LEU A 245 19.06 -37.66 3.26
C LEU A 245 18.55 -36.24 3.03
N THR A 246 18.20 -35.91 1.79
CA THR A 246 17.56 -34.63 1.47
C THR A 246 16.09 -34.64 1.88
N LYS A 247 15.68 -33.61 2.61
CA LYS A 247 14.29 -33.33 3.00
C LYS A 247 14.01 -31.82 2.83
N THR A 248 12.76 -31.42 3.01
CA THR A 248 12.38 -30.00 3.13
C THR A 248 12.12 -29.64 4.58
N VAL A 249 12.29 -28.35 4.91
CA VAL A 249 11.95 -27.80 6.22
C VAL A 249 10.49 -28.11 6.57
N ALA A 250 9.58 -27.97 5.58
CA ALA A 250 8.16 -28.25 5.78
C ALA A 250 7.90 -29.74 6.11
N GLU A 251 8.53 -30.68 5.40
CA GLU A 251 8.43 -32.12 5.70
C GLU A 251 8.94 -32.45 7.10
N VAL A 252 10.09 -31.88 7.50
CA VAL A 252 10.68 -32.12 8.82
C VAL A 252 9.79 -31.56 9.94
N LEU A 253 9.24 -30.35 9.77
CA LEU A 253 8.35 -29.73 10.77
C LEU A 253 6.99 -30.44 10.88
N ALA A 254 6.51 -31.07 9.82
CA ALA A 254 5.25 -31.82 9.84
C ALA A 254 5.41 -33.24 10.41
N ASP A 255 6.60 -33.82 10.37
CA ASP A 255 6.88 -35.20 10.81
C ASP A 255 7.06 -35.28 12.33
N PRO A 256 6.19 -36.01 13.09
CA PRO A 256 6.31 -36.13 14.53
C PRO A 256 7.65 -36.70 15.02
N ALA A 257 8.33 -37.52 14.23
CA ALA A 257 9.62 -38.11 14.57
C ALA A 257 10.80 -37.17 14.35
N LEU A 258 10.65 -36.20 13.47
CA LEU A 258 11.73 -35.30 13.03
C LEU A 258 11.54 -33.85 13.46
N ALA A 259 10.30 -33.43 13.78
CA ALA A 259 9.98 -32.04 14.13
C ALA A 259 10.89 -31.48 15.23
N GLY A 260 11.30 -32.31 16.18
CA GLY A 260 12.24 -31.93 17.25
C GLY A 260 13.60 -31.42 16.76
N LEU A 261 13.99 -31.67 15.49
CA LEU A 261 15.17 -31.05 14.87
C LEU A 261 15.04 -29.54 14.73
N LEU A 262 13.82 -29.06 14.40
CA LEU A 262 13.57 -27.67 14.01
C LEU A 262 12.57 -26.95 14.92
N SER A 263 11.91 -27.64 15.85
CA SER A 263 10.87 -27.07 16.71
C SER A 263 10.89 -27.68 18.11
N ASN A 264 10.78 -26.82 19.15
CA ASN A 264 10.57 -27.23 20.55
C ASN A 264 9.07 -27.26 20.91
N GLU A 265 8.17 -26.93 19.98
CA GLU A 265 6.73 -26.90 20.17
C GLU A 265 6.04 -28.19 19.66
N GLY A 266 6.82 -29.16 19.19
CA GLY A 266 6.33 -30.38 18.53
C GLY A 266 6.12 -30.13 17.00
N PRO A 267 5.32 -31.03 16.36
CA PRO A 267 5.05 -30.93 14.92
C PRO A 267 4.26 -29.67 14.56
N ILE A 268 4.60 -29.08 13.42
CA ILE A 268 3.89 -27.94 12.82
C ILE A 268 3.42 -28.37 11.42
N PRO A 269 2.21 -28.92 11.28
CA PRO A 269 1.72 -29.48 10.01
C PRO A 269 1.65 -28.49 8.85
N ASN A 270 1.39 -27.21 9.15
CA ASN A 270 1.38 -26.13 8.15
C ASN A 270 2.36 -25.04 8.59
N PRO A 271 3.68 -25.19 8.33
CA PRO A 271 4.70 -24.29 8.85
C PRO A 271 4.84 -23.02 8.01
N ARG A 272 3.79 -22.20 7.97
CA ARG A 272 3.78 -20.95 7.22
C ARG A 272 2.73 -19.97 7.74
N TYR A 273 2.94 -18.70 7.44
CA TYR A 273 1.90 -17.70 7.59
C TYR A 273 0.84 -17.81 6.50
N PRO A 274 -0.45 -17.49 6.80
CA PRO A 274 -1.47 -17.40 5.76
C PRO A 274 -1.11 -16.25 4.83
N THR A 275 -0.87 -16.57 3.56
CA THR A 275 -0.69 -15.59 2.50
C THR A 275 -1.86 -15.70 1.55
N ASN A 276 -2.50 -14.57 1.20
CA ASN A 276 -3.40 -14.55 0.07
C ASN A 276 -2.58 -14.89 -1.18
N ALA A 277 -3.11 -15.76 -2.05
CA ALA A 277 -2.43 -16.23 -3.24
C ALA A 277 -1.80 -15.05 -4.01
N LEU A 278 -0.50 -15.15 -4.28
CA LEU A 278 0.20 -14.19 -5.14
C LEU A 278 -0.37 -14.26 -6.56
N PRO A 279 -0.47 -13.13 -7.28
CA PRO A 279 -0.49 -13.18 -8.73
C PRO A 279 0.78 -13.94 -9.18
N GLN A 280 0.61 -15.00 -9.97
CA GLN A 280 1.75 -15.74 -10.54
C GLN A 280 2.62 -14.76 -11.33
N LEU A 281 3.92 -14.72 -11.02
CA LEU A 281 4.90 -14.05 -11.86
C LEU A 281 4.89 -14.73 -13.25
N PRO A 282 4.92 -13.98 -14.36
CA PRO A 282 4.98 -14.57 -15.68
C PRO A 282 6.25 -15.44 -15.83
N ALA A 283 6.08 -16.61 -16.43
CA ALA A 283 7.17 -17.55 -16.70
C ALA A 283 8.33 -16.86 -17.45
N LYS A 284 9.57 -17.20 -17.07
CA LYS A 284 10.82 -16.73 -17.70
C LYS A 284 10.74 -16.86 -19.23
N THR A 285 10.54 -15.74 -19.93
CA THR A 285 10.85 -15.65 -21.35
C THR A 285 12.27 -15.08 -21.47
N SER A 286 13.15 -15.79 -22.15
CA SER A 286 14.53 -15.39 -22.43
C SER A 286 14.56 -13.99 -23.07
N LEU A 287 15.24 -13.05 -22.43
CA LEU A 287 15.48 -11.72 -22.96
C LEU A 287 16.56 -11.77 -24.04
N SER A 288 16.18 -11.48 -25.27
CA SER A 288 17.12 -11.00 -26.30
C SER A 288 17.24 -9.47 -26.17
N ASP A 289 18.48 -9.01 -26.25
CA ASP A 289 18.86 -7.59 -26.22
C ASP A 289 17.97 -6.71 -27.13
N SER A 290 17.37 -5.68 -26.54
CA SER A 290 16.98 -4.48 -27.29
C SER A 290 16.86 -3.28 -26.35
N THR A 291 17.57 -2.24 -26.71
CA THR A 291 17.65 -0.89 -26.15
C THR A 291 16.27 -0.27 -25.88
N PRO A 292 16.07 0.49 -24.76
CA PRO A 292 14.79 1.14 -24.51
C PRO A 292 14.61 2.37 -25.42
N GLN A 293 13.77 2.24 -26.43
CA GLN A 293 13.14 3.38 -27.08
C GLN A 293 11.84 3.74 -26.34
N ALA A 294 11.69 5.02 -26.02
CA ALA A 294 10.44 5.60 -25.54
C ALA A 294 9.33 5.39 -26.59
N GLY A 295 8.54 4.35 -26.40
CA GLY A 295 7.42 3.96 -27.27
C GLY A 295 6.12 3.96 -26.50
N THR A 296 5.23 4.87 -26.88
CA THR A 296 3.82 4.91 -26.48
C THR A 296 3.11 3.65 -26.94
N ASN A 297 2.69 2.77 -26.02
CA ASN A 297 2.00 1.54 -26.38
C ASN A 297 0.49 1.59 -26.07
N ALA A 298 -0.30 1.25 -27.09
CA ALA A 298 -1.74 0.98 -27.06
C ALA A 298 -2.16 -0.21 -26.17
N ALA A 299 -1.32 -0.64 -25.22
CA ALA A 299 -1.51 -1.78 -24.32
C ALA A 299 -2.13 -1.39 -22.96
N GLY A 300 -2.43 -0.12 -22.71
CA GLY A 300 -2.76 0.44 -21.39
C GLY A 300 -3.97 -0.15 -20.67
N LEU A 301 -4.91 -0.80 -21.37
CA LEU A 301 -6.10 -1.41 -20.72
C LEU A 301 -6.01 -2.94 -20.58
N LYS A 302 -4.96 -3.59 -21.07
CA LYS A 302 -4.83 -5.07 -21.05
C LYS A 302 -4.26 -5.63 -19.74
N SER A 303 -3.65 -4.81 -18.88
CA SER A 303 -3.01 -5.22 -17.62
C SER A 303 -3.82 -4.87 -16.37
N LEU A 304 -5.13 -4.72 -16.48
CA LEU A 304 -5.99 -4.33 -15.37
C LEU A 304 -6.30 -5.53 -14.48
N LEU A 305 -6.17 -5.36 -13.16
CA LEU A 305 -6.65 -6.33 -12.16
C LEU A 305 -8.18 -6.33 -12.17
N GLU A 306 -8.77 -7.51 -12.34
CA GLU A 306 -10.22 -7.66 -12.30
C GLU A 306 -10.72 -7.75 -10.86
N ASN A 307 -11.80 -7.02 -10.56
CA ASN A 307 -12.61 -7.22 -9.36
C ASN A 307 -13.93 -7.85 -9.80
N PRO A 308 -14.08 -9.17 -9.73
CA PRO A 308 -15.23 -9.87 -10.29
C PRO A 308 -16.54 -9.54 -9.58
N ASP A 309 -16.50 -9.19 -8.29
CA ASP A 309 -17.72 -8.95 -7.48
C ASP A 309 -18.54 -7.77 -7.97
N PHE A 310 -17.87 -6.77 -8.55
CA PHE A 310 -18.53 -5.57 -9.09
C PHE A 310 -18.27 -5.35 -10.57
N ASN A 311 -17.70 -6.34 -11.26
CA ASN A 311 -17.32 -6.24 -12.66
C ASN A 311 -16.50 -4.96 -12.93
N GLU A 312 -15.43 -4.77 -12.13
CA GLU A 312 -14.53 -3.63 -12.18
C GLU A 312 -13.11 -4.08 -12.53
N ARG A 313 -12.35 -3.18 -13.13
CA ARG A 313 -10.93 -3.38 -13.41
C ARG A 313 -10.15 -2.18 -12.87
N ILE A 314 -8.99 -2.45 -12.28
CA ILE A 314 -8.20 -1.45 -11.57
C ILE A 314 -6.77 -1.47 -12.12
N THR A 315 -6.21 -0.29 -12.38
CA THR A 315 -4.76 -0.10 -12.57
C THR A 315 -4.26 0.99 -11.65
N SER A 316 -3.02 0.87 -11.21
CA SER A 316 -2.38 1.87 -10.37
C SER A 316 -0.96 2.13 -10.85
N PHE A 317 -0.53 3.37 -10.78
CA PHE A 317 0.84 3.80 -11.09
C PHE A 317 1.16 5.09 -10.32
N THR A 318 2.43 5.42 -10.25
CA THR A 318 2.88 6.70 -9.70
C THR A 318 3.18 7.66 -10.86
N PHE A 319 2.64 8.87 -10.79
CA PHE A 319 3.07 9.99 -11.62
C PHE A 319 4.11 10.78 -10.81
N GLU A 320 5.29 10.92 -11.36
CA GLU A 320 6.36 11.64 -10.67
C GLU A 320 6.19 13.17 -10.82
N PRO A 321 6.44 13.94 -9.75
CA PRO A 321 6.81 13.47 -8.42
C PRO A 321 5.62 13.08 -7.54
N GLU A 322 5.67 11.88 -6.96
CA GLU A 322 4.88 11.44 -5.78
C GLU A 322 3.34 11.53 -5.86
N VAL A 323 2.73 11.47 -7.04
CA VAL A 323 1.27 11.36 -7.17
C VAL A 323 0.90 9.93 -7.48
N LYS A 324 0.27 9.23 -6.51
CA LYS A 324 -0.29 7.91 -6.76
C LYS A 324 -1.61 8.03 -7.48
N VAL A 325 -1.71 7.32 -8.57
CA VAL A 325 -2.88 7.32 -9.45
C VAL A 325 -3.48 5.91 -9.46
N ARG A 326 -4.72 5.78 -9.01
CA ARG A 326 -5.51 4.55 -9.18
C ARG A 326 -6.69 4.82 -10.09
N VAL A 327 -6.75 4.10 -11.20
CA VAL A 327 -7.84 4.19 -12.17
C VAL A 327 -8.76 2.99 -12.00
N ASN A 328 -10.02 3.23 -11.64
CA ASN A 328 -11.06 2.21 -11.51
C ASN A 328 -12.03 2.34 -12.69
N VAL A 329 -12.03 1.33 -13.55
CA VAL A 329 -12.90 1.27 -14.73
C VAL A 329 -13.96 0.17 -14.58
N PRO A 330 -15.14 0.31 -15.19
CA PRO A 330 -16.12 -0.76 -15.23
C PRO A 330 -15.64 -1.92 -16.13
N GLY A 331 -16.30 -3.05 -16.07
CA GLY A 331 -16.04 -4.21 -16.93
C GLY A 331 -16.06 -3.87 -18.42
N GLN A 332 -15.45 -4.73 -19.23
CA GLN A 332 -15.24 -4.48 -20.66
C GLN A 332 -16.56 -4.22 -21.42
N SER A 333 -17.64 -4.89 -21.02
CA SER A 333 -18.98 -4.72 -21.65
C SER A 333 -19.55 -3.30 -21.54
N ALA A 334 -19.11 -2.52 -20.55
CA ALA A 334 -19.54 -1.13 -20.41
C ALA A 334 -18.99 -0.21 -21.50
N PHE A 335 -17.89 -0.59 -22.16
CA PHE A 335 -17.24 0.17 -23.23
C PHE A 335 -17.86 -0.05 -24.63
N ALA A 336 -19.19 -0.17 -24.68
CA ALA A 336 -19.90 -0.31 -25.95
C ALA A 336 -19.61 0.86 -26.91
N ALA A 337 -19.77 0.61 -28.21
CA ALA A 337 -19.53 1.63 -29.24
C ALA A 337 -20.45 2.85 -29.01
N GLY A 338 -19.90 4.05 -29.24
CA GLY A 338 -20.63 5.31 -29.14
C GLY A 338 -20.79 5.91 -27.74
N LYS A 339 -20.38 5.19 -26.66
CA LYS A 339 -20.41 5.78 -25.31
C LYS A 339 -19.17 6.60 -25.02
N LYS A 340 -19.38 7.84 -24.57
CA LYS A 340 -18.31 8.71 -24.06
C LYS A 340 -17.80 8.20 -22.71
N VAL A 341 -16.51 8.41 -22.44
CA VAL A 341 -15.90 8.15 -21.14
C VAL A 341 -16.04 9.38 -20.24
N LEU A 342 -16.76 9.25 -19.13
CA LEU A 342 -16.79 10.25 -18.07
C LEU A 342 -15.63 9.95 -17.12
N LEU A 343 -14.54 10.69 -17.23
CA LEU A 343 -13.29 10.49 -16.49
C LEU A 343 -13.25 11.44 -15.30
N ILE A 344 -13.52 10.91 -14.11
CA ILE A 344 -13.63 11.68 -12.86
C ILE A 344 -12.30 11.63 -12.12
N PHE A 345 -11.58 12.73 -12.07
CA PHE A 345 -10.39 12.91 -11.25
C PHE A 345 -10.83 13.31 -9.85
N TYR A 346 -10.67 12.40 -8.89
CA TYR A 346 -11.00 12.61 -7.51
C TYR A 346 -9.72 12.78 -6.67
N ALA A 347 -9.43 14.03 -6.31
CA ALA A 347 -8.31 14.37 -5.46
C ALA A 347 -8.65 14.08 -3.98
N LEU A 348 -7.82 13.27 -3.33
CA LEU A 348 -8.04 12.79 -1.98
C LEU A 348 -7.91 13.90 -0.93
N PRO A 349 -8.65 13.80 0.19
CA PRO A 349 -8.45 14.69 1.33
C PRO A 349 -7.10 14.45 2.01
N ASN A 350 -6.63 15.46 2.73
CA ASN A 350 -5.40 15.35 3.50
C ASN A 350 -5.47 14.20 4.51
N GLY A 351 -4.39 13.43 4.60
CA GLY A 351 -4.24 12.32 5.54
C GLY A 351 -4.86 10.99 5.12
N ASN A 352 -5.75 10.96 4.12
CA ASN A 352 -6.39 9.73 3.68
C ASN A 352 -5.58 8.99 2.61
N THR A 353 -5.65 7.67 2.65
CA THR A 353 -5.19 6.81 1.57
C THR A 353 -6.27 6.59 0.51
N THR A 354 -5.85 6.09 -0.65
CA THR A 354 -6.78 5.68 -1.70
C THR A 354 -7.75 4.60 -1.21
N ASP A 355 -7.29 3.61 -0.42
CA ASP A 355 -8.16 2.53 0.08
C ASP A 355 -9.19 3.04 1.10
N GLN A 356 -8.81 3.95 2.00
CA GLN A 356 -9.75 4.62 2.91
C GLN A 356 -10.80 5.42 2.14
N THR A 357 -10.41 6.07 1.04
CA THR A 357 -11.31 6.85 0.18
C THR A 357 -12.26 5.96 -0.63
N VAL A 358 -11.78 4.83 -1.16
CA VAL A 358 -12.63 3.81 -1.82
C VAL A 358 -13.70 3.31 -0.86
N GLY A 359 -13.32 3.02 0.38
CA GLY A 359 -14.20 2.61 1.47
C GLY A 359 -14.54 1.12 1.44
N LYS A 360 -14.90 0.60 2.61
CA LYS A 360 -15.35 -0.78 2.84
C LYS A 360 -16.28 -0.86 4.03
N VAL A 361 -16.97 -2.00 4.19
CA VAL A 361 -17.69 -2.32 5.44
C VAL A 361 -16.65 -2.56 6.54
N LEU A 362 -16.77 -1.82 7.64
CA LEU A 362 -15.86 -1.97 8.78
C LEU A 362 -16.00 -3.33 9.45
N GLN A 363 -14.86 -3.85 9.88
CA GLN A 363 -14.75 -4.99 10.79
C GLN A 363 -14.12 -4.54 12.10
N GLN A 364 -14.22 -5.37 13.12
CA GLN A 364 -13.61 -5.08 14.42
C GLN A 364 -12.09 -4.85 14.27
N GLY A 365 -11.63 -3.66 14.64
CA GLY A 365 -10.22 -3.25 14.56
C GLY A 365 -9.84 -2.50 13.29
N ASP A 366 -10.77 -2.31 12.35
CA ASP A 366 -10.54 -1.44 11.20
C ASP A 366 -10.46 0.04 11.60
N ASP A 367 -9.72 0.81 10.82
CA ASP A 367 -9.68 2.26 10.91
C ASP A 367 -11.03 2.85 10.45
N TRP A 368 -11.61 3.73 11.26
CA TRP A 368 -12.89 4.38 10.99
C TRP A 368 -12.90 5.18 9.67
N HIS A 369 -11.74 5.61 9.17
CA HIS A 369 -11.63 6.32 7.90
C HIS A 369 -12.13 5.52 6.69
N TYR A 370 -12.18 4.19 6.78
CA TYR A 370 -12.76 3.35 5.72
C TYR A 370 -14.29 3.47 5.61
N ASP A 371 -14.99 3.96 6.64
CA ASP A 371 -16.45 4.11 6.64
C ASP A 371 -16.92 5.57 6.46
N ILE A 372 -16.14 6.38 5.75
CA ILE A 372 -16.47 7.79 5.54
C ILE A 372 -16.93 8.06 4.11
N GLN A 373 -16.02 8.00 3.16
CA GLN A 373 -16.25 8.57 1.82
C GLN A 373 -16.94 7.59 0.88
N HIS A 374 -16.56 6.33 0.92
CA HIS A 374 -17.09 5.26 0.07
C HIS A 374 -17.19 5.65 -1.41
N ILE A 375 -16.18 6.36 -1.94
CA ILE A 375 -16.19 6.80 -3.35
C ILE A 375 -16.32 5.61 -4.30
N GLY A 376 -15.78 4.44 -3.94
CA GLY A 376 -15.99 3.20 -4.71
C GLY A 376 -17.46 2.82 -4.84
N ALA A 377 -18.19 2.80 -3.72
CA ALA A 377 -19.60 2.46 -3.70
C ALA A 377 -20.46 3.53 -4.38
N GLN A 378 -20.16 4.81 -4.17
CA GLN A 378 -20.82 5.92 -4.84
C GLN A 378 -20.59 5.88 -6.36
N THR A 379 -19.40 5.48 -6.82
CA THR A 379 -19.08 5.28 -8.24
C THR A 379 -19.92 4.16 -8.85
N ARG A 380 -20.11 3.05 -8.13
CA ARG A 380 -20.97 1.94 -8.59
C ARG A 380 -22.42 2.36 -8.72
N PHE A 381 -22.94 3.16 -7.78
CA PHE A 381 -24.25 3.80 -7.89
C PHE A 381 -24.33 4.68 -9.16
N LEU A 382 -23.32 5.53 -9.41
CA LEU A 382 -23.28 6.37 -10.62
C LEU A 382 -23.26 5.55 -11.91
N ARG A 383 -22.55 4.42 -11.95
CA ARG A 383 -22.56 3.49 -13.09
C ARG A 383 -23.93 2.88 -13.34
N ASP A 384 -24.69 2.66 -12.27
CA ASP A 384 -26.07 2.19 -12.39
C ASP A 384 -27.02 3.29 -12.86
N LEU A 385 -26.77 4.53 -12.50
CA LEU A 385 -27.59 5.69 -12.88
C LEU A 385 -27.27 6.21 -14.30
N LEU A 386 -25.99 6.28 -14.69
CA LEU A 386 -25.50 6.90 -15.93
C LEU A 386 -25.19 5.82 -16.99
N LYS A 387 -26.24 5.18 -17.54
CA LYS A 387 -26.09 4.08 -18.50
C LYS A 387 -25.62 4.52 -19.89
N ASP A 388 -25.74 5.79 -20.22
CA ASP A 388 -25.32 6.42 -21.48
C ASP A 388 -23.81 6.68 -21.55
N ARG A 389 -23.07 6.55 -20.43
CA ARG A 389 -21.64 6.88 -20.31
C ARG A 389 -20.86 5.73 -19.70
N VAL A 390 -19.54 5.76 -19.91
CA VAL A 390 -18.57 4.89 -19.23
C VAL A 390 -17.98 5.67 -18.06
N VAL A 391 -18.46 5.44 -16.84
CA VAL A 391 -18.00 6.15 -15.65
C VAL A 391 -16.70 5.53 -15.14
N VAL A 392 -15.62 6.32 -15.17
CA VAL A 392 -14.28 5.96 -14.70
C VAL A 392 -13.88 6.92 -13.58
N VAL A 393 -13.44 6.40 -12.44
CA VAL A 393 -12.90 7.22 -11.35
C VAL A 393 -11.39 7.04 -11.25
N VAL A 394 -10.69 8.16 -11.14
CA VAL A 394 -9.26 8.27 -10.94
C VAL A 394 -9.00 8.85 -9.57
N TYR A 395 -8.55 8.02 -8.65
CA TYR A 395 -8.14 8.45 -7.32
C TYR A 395 -6.74 9.05 -7.40
N LEU A 396 -6.58 10.25 -6.87
CA LEU A 396 -5.34 10.99 -6.90
C LEU A 396 -4.86 11.26 -5.47
N GLU A 397 -3.87 10.49 -5.03
CA GLU A 397 -3.24 10.63 -3.72
C GLU A 397 -1.90 11.36 -3.88
N ALA A 398 -1.82 12.59 -3.36
CA ALA A 398 -0.59 13.38 -3.41
C ALA A 398 0.46 12.87 -2.42
N GLY A 399 1.74 13.12 -2.69
CA GLY A 399 2.84 12.92 -1.75
C GLY A 399 2.56 13.57 -0.40
N ALA A 400 3.06 12.97 0.68
CA ALA A 400 2.74 13.33 2.07
C ALA A 400 1.23 13.37 2.38
N LYS A 401 0.38 12.73 1.53
CA LYS A 401 -1.09 12.74 1.62
C LYS A 401 -1.67 14.15 1.73
N SER A 402 -1.08 15.11 1.03
CA SER A 402 -1.50 16.51 1.13
C SER A 402 -1.28 17.27 -0.19
N TRP A 403 -2.37 17.57 -0.90
CA TRP A 403 -2.31 18.38 -2.11
C TRP A 403 -1.77 19.79 -1.88
N PRO A 404 -2.10 20.52 -0.78
CA PRO A 404 -1.47 21.80 -0.49
C PRO A 404 0.05 21.69 -0.32
N ALA A 405 0.54 20.67 0.41
CA ALA A 405 1.97 20.47 0.62
C ALA A 405 2.68 20.10 -0.70
N TRP A 406 2.10 19.19 -1.49
CA TRP A 406 2.63 18.79 -2.78
C TRP A 406 2.74 19.97 -3.75
N ARG A 407 1.70 20.82 -3.85
CA ARG A 407 1.71 22.01 -4.70
C ARG A 407 2.74 23.05 -4.26
N ASN A 408 2.92 23.24 -2.96
CA ASN A 408 3.95 24.13 -2.43
C ASN A 408 5.36 23.67 -2.80
N GLN A 409 5.58 22.36 -2.91
CA GLN A 409 6.87 21.77 -3.23
C GLN A 409 7.13 21.71 -4.75
N HIS A 410 6.13 21.34 -5.55
CA HIS A 410 6.27 21.00 -6.96
C HIS A 410 5.63 22.01 -7.93
N GLY A 411 4.81 22.91 -7.41
CA GLY A 411 4.07 23.89 -8.19
C GLY A 411 2.84 23.31 -8.90
N ASP A 412 2.14 24.18 -9.63
CA ASP A 412 0.85 23.87 -10.24
C ASP A 412 0.95 23.26 -11.64
N LYS A 413 2.06 23.51 -12.35
CA LYS A 413 2.22 23.17 -13.78
C LYS A 413 2.15 21.68 -14.09
N LEU A 414 2.49 20.82 -13.13
CA LEU A 414 2.44 19.36 -13.30
C LEU A 414 1.02 18.78 -13.23
N ILE A 415 0.05 19.51 -12.69
CA ILE A 415 -1.32 19.01 -12.52
C ILE A 415 -2.01 18.68 -13.86
N PRO A 416 -1.96 19.54 -14.89
CA PRO A 416 -2.47 19.19 -16.22
C PRO A 416 -1.78 17.96 -16.82
N GLU A 417 -0.50 17.73 -16.51
CA GLU A 417 0.25 16.56 -16.99
C GLU A 417 -0.24 15.25 -16.36
N VAL A 418 -0.61 15.27 -15.08
CA VAL A 418 -1.27 14.12 -14.42
C VAL A 418 -2.54 13.74 -15.19
N ILE A 419 -3.39 14.73 -15.48
CA ILE A 419 -4.64 14.54 -16.23
C ILE A 419 -4.36 14.00 -17.64
N ALA A 420 -3.43 14.61 -18.35
CA ALA A 420 -3.05 14.18 -19.70
C ALA A 420 -2.49 12.76 -19.73
N THR A 421 -1.73 12.36 -18.70
CA THR A 421 -1.17 11.01 -18.59
C THR A 421 -2.27 9.96 -18.42
N VAL A 422 -3.26 10.22 -17.57
CA VAL A 422 -4.39 9.30 -17.42
C VAL A 422 -5.25 9.23 -18.67
N LYS A 423 -5.49 10.34 -19.36
CA LYS A 423 -6.26 10.36 -20.62
C LYS A 423 -5.66 9.47 -21.71
N LYS A 424 -4.33 9.33 -21.76
CA LYS A 424 -3.63 8.43 -22.70
C LYS A 424 -4.01 6.94 -22.53
N LEU A 425 -4.61 6.56 -21.40
CA LEU A 425 -5.10 5.20 -21.17
C LEU A 425 -6.38 4.89 -21.97
N PHE A 426 -7.03 5.89 -22.58
CA PHE A 426 -8.28 5.79 -23.32
C PHE A 426 -8.14 6.21 -24.79
N PRO A 427 -7.22 5.60 -25.55
CA PRO A 427 -6.96 5.99 -26.93
C PRO A 427 -8.21 5.78 -27.82
N GLY A 428 -8.48 6.75 -28.71
CA GLY A 428 -9.60 6.68 -29.66
C GLY A 428 -11.00 6.79 -29.02
N ARG A 429 -11.09 7.18 -27.73
CA ARG A 429 -12.35 7.44 -27.04
C ARG A 429 -12.58 8.93 -26.85
N GLU A 430 -13.83 9.34 -26.98
CA GLU A 430 -14.25 10.67 -26.56
C GLU A 430 -14.29 10.70 -25.01
N VAL A 431 -13.51 11.59 -24.40
CA VAL A 431 -13.34 11.70 -22.96
C VAL A 431 -13.88 13.04 -22.48
N GLU A 432 -14.85 12.98 -21.57
CA GLU A 432 -15.30 14.11 -20.77
C GLU A 432 -14.62 14.08 -19.41
N THR A 433 -13.99 15.18 -19.02
CA THR A 433 -13.20 15.29 -17.79
C THR A 433 -14.02 15.94 -16.68
N VAL A 434 -13.94 15.37 -15.49
CA VAL A 434 -14.51 15.94 -14.26
C VAL A 434 -13.39 16.15 -13.25
N LEU A 435 -13.32 17.34 -12.66
CA LEU A 435 -12.42 17.66 -11.56
C LEU A 435 -13.21 17.68 -10.25
N SER A 436 -12.84 16.84 -9.31
CA SER A 436 -13.50 16.75 -8.02
C SER A 436 -12.47 16.50 -6.89
N GLY A 437 -12.83 16.86 -5.68
CA GLY A 437 -11.99 16.63 -4.51
C GLY A 437 -12.72 16.94 -3.22
N HIS A 438 -12.29 16.28 -2.15
CA HIS A 438 -12.76 16.53 -0.79
C HIS A 438 -11.66 17.19 0.04
N SER A 439 -12.00 18.12 0.92
CA SER A 439 -11.05 18.72 1.87
C SER A 439 -9.80 19.29 1.18
N GLY A 440 -8.61 18.85 1.58
CA GLY A 440 -7.34 19.24 0.93
C GLY A 440 -7.27 18.92 -0.57
N GLY A 441 -8.09 17.99 -1.07
CA GLY A 441 -8.19 17.66 -2.49
C GLY A 441 -8.66 18.82 -3.38
N GLY A 442 -9.38 19.79 -2.82
CA GLY A 442 -9.73 21.01 -3.57
C GLY A 442 -8.51 21.82 -4.02
N SER A 443 -7.39 21.67 -3.33
CA SER A 443 -6.12 22.28 -3.75
C SER A 443 -5.66 21.80 -5.12
N PHE A 444 -5.86 20.53 -5.46
CA PHE A 444 -5.61 20.01 -6.82
C PHE A 444 -6.40 20.78 -7.89
N ILE A 445 -7.70 21.03 -7.63
CA ILE A 445 -8.57 21.74 -8.57
C ILE A 445 -8.06 23.17 -8.78
N PHE A 446 -7.73 23.89 -7.70
CA PHE A 446 -7.18 25.24 -7.82
C PHE A 446 -5.79 25.27 -8.46
N GLY A 447 -4.97 24.25 -8.19
CA GLY A 447 -3.70 24.10 -8.91
C GLY A 447 -3.89 23.91 -10.42
N TYR A 448 -4.91 23.14 -10.81
CA TYR A 448 -5.29 23.05 -12.23
C TYR A 448 -5.71 24.41 -12.80
N LEU A 449 -6.59 25.13 -12.10
CA LEU A 449 -7.04 26.46 -12.52
C LEU A 449 -5.88 27.45 -12.62
N ASN A 450 -4.88 27.36 -11.74
CA ASN A 450 -3.68 28.21 -11.81
C ASN A 450 -2.80 27.87 -13.02
N ALA A 451 -2.71 26.59 -13.37
CA ALA A 451 -1.79 26.08 -14.39
C ALA A 451 -2.30 26.28 -15.83
N VAL A 452 -3.61 26.51 -16.03
CA VAL A 452 -4.20 26.70 -17.36
C VAL A 452 -4.64 28.14 -17.57
N ASP A 453 -4.44 28.67 -18.77
CA ASP A 453 -4.94 30.01 -19.10
C ASP A 453 -6.47 30.05 -19.23
N THR A 454 -7.03 28.98 -19.78
CA THR A 454 -8.47 28.77 -19.93
C THR A 454 -8.81 27.32 -19.60
N ILE A 455 -9.99 27.09 -19.02
CA ILE A 455 -10.50 25.73 -18.76
C ILE A 455 -10.96 25.16 -20.11
N PRO A 456 -10.43 24.00 -20.57
CA PRO A 456 -10.84 23.38 -21.82
C PRO A 456 -12.29 22.89 -21.80
N ASP A 457 -12.96 22.88 -22.96
CA ASP A 457 -14.37 22.44 -23.12
C ASP A 457 -14.59 20.97 -22.71
N GLU A 458 -13.55 20.13 -22.82
CA GLU A 458 -13.59 18.74 -22.37
C GLU A 458 -13.72 18.58 -20.85
N VAL A 459 -13.44 19.62 -20.06
CA VAL A 459 -13.73 19.68 -18.63
C VAL A 459 -15.20 20.05 -18.49
N VAL A 460 -16.04 19.03 -18.37
CA VAL A 460 -17.50 19.22 -18.36
C VAL A 460 -18.05 19.52 -16.95
N ARG A 461 -17.23 19.27 -15.91
CA ARG A 461 -17.69 19.49 -14.52
C ARG A 461 -16.53 19.80 -13.59
N ILE A 462 -16.76 20.74 -12.66
CA ILE A 462 -15.89 21.03 -11.53
C ILE A 462 -16.73 20.96 -10.26
N ALA A 463 -16.30 20.16 -9.27
CA ALA A 463 -17.07 19.90 -8.06
C ALA A 463 -16.17 19.95 -6.80
N PHE A 464 -16.53 20.80 -5.87
CA PHE A 464 -15.89 20.97 -4.56
C PHE A 464 -16.75 20.32 -3.47
N LEU A 465 -16.20 19.32 -2.79
CA LEU A 465 -16.84 18.66 -1.66
C LEU A 465 -16.14 19.14 -0.37
N ASP A 466 -16.64 20.22 0.20
CA ASP A 466 -16.07 20.89 1.36
C ASP A 466 -14.57 21.16 1.21
N SER A 467 -14.17 21.74 0.06
CA SER A 467 -12.79 21.71 -0.40
C SER A 467 -12.31 22.99 -1.10
N ASN A 468 -13.10 24.06 -1.09
CA ASN A 468 -12.79 25.29 -1.84
C ASN A 468 -11.97 26.33 -1.03
N TYR A 469 -11.14 25.87 -0.08
CA TYR A 469 -10.31 26.70 0.80
C TYR A 469 -9.37 27.66 0.05
N ALA A 470 -8.83 27.22 -1.09
CA ALA A 470 -7.85 27.99 -1.85
C ALA A 470 -8.45 28.89 -2.93
N TYR A 471 -9.76 29.15 -2.88
CA TYR A 471 -10.38 30.14 -3.76
C TYR A 471 -9.77 31.52 -3.55
N ASP A 472 -9.32 32.12 -4.64
CA ASP A 472 -8.75 33.48 -4.65
C ASP A 472 -9.09 34.19 -5.98
N ARG A 473 -9.83 35.30 -5.88
CA ARG A 473 -10.19 36.14 -7.02
C ARG A 473 -8.96 36.76 -7.68
N ALA A 474 -7.95 37.12 -6.87
CA ALA A 474 -6.73 37.75 -7.39
C ALA A 474 -5.91 36.81 -8.31
N LEU A 475 -6.11 35.47 -8.21
CA LEU A 475 -5.51 34.49 -9.09
C LEU A 475 -6.35 34.22 -10.36
N GLY A 476 -7.39 35.02 -10.61
CA GLY A 476 -8.23 34.92 -11.80
C GLY A 476 -9.20 33.73 -11.79
N HIS A 477 -9.42 33.09 -10.63
CA HIS A 477 -10.32 31.92 -10.54
C HIS A 477 -11.74 32.27 -11.01
N LYS A 478 -12.28 33.45 -10.59
CA LYS A 478 -13.58 33.93 -11.02
C LYS A 478 -13.69 34.00 -12.54
N ASP A 479 -12.77 34.73 -13.18
CA ASP A 479 -12.85 35.00 -14.61
C ASP A 479 -12.73 33.74 -15.46
N LYS A 480 -11.88 32.79 -15.05
CA LYS A 480 -11.75 31.48 -15.69
C LYS A 480 -13.03 30.66 -15.57
N LEU A 481 -13.66 30.64 -14.38
CA LEU A 481 -14.92 29.92 -14.16
C LEU A 481 -16.08 30.56 -14.94
N VAL A 482 -16.22 31.89 -14.91
CA VAL A 482 -17.27 32.60 -15.66
C VAL A 482 -17.13 32.33 -17.17
N LYS A 483 -15.93 32.49 -17.72
CA LYS A 483 -15.65 32.21 -19.13
C LYS A 483 -15.98 30.77 -19.51
N TRP A 484 -15.60 29.80 -18.70
CA TRP A 484 -15.88 28.37 -18.91
C TRP A 484 -17.38 28.07 -18.83
N LEU A 485 -18.11 28.65 -17.87
CA LEU A 485 -19.56 28.47 -17.71
C LEU A 485 -20.37 29.16 -18.81
N ALA A 486 -19.85 30.19 -19.44
CA ALA A 486 -20.49 30.87 -20.57
C ALA A 486 -20.43 30.06 -21.89
N ALA A 487 -19.48 29.13 -21.99
CA ALA A 487 -19.36 28.17 -23.10
C ALA A 487 -20.39 27.03 -22.93
N PRO A 488 -20.39 25.96 -23.74
CA PRO A 488 -21.55 25.11 -24.02
C PRO A 488 -22.44 24.74 -22.83
N GLU A 489 -23.73 24.51 -23.09
CA GLU A 489 -24.79 24.26 -22.09
C GLU A 489 -24.59 23.02 -21.20
N HIS A 490 -23.51 22.26 -21.38
CA HIS A 490 -23.20 21.05 -20.61
C HIS A 490 -22.19 21.24 -19.46
N HIS A 491 -21.57 22.43 -19.32
CA HIS A 491 -20.66 22.70 -18.20
C HIS A 491 -21.42 22.88 -16.90
N CYS A 492 -21.03 22.10 -15.86
CA CYS A 492 -21.66 22.13 -14.55
C CYS A 492 -20.66 22.44 -13.44
N PHE A 493 -21.09 23.25 -12.48
CA PHE A 493 -20.28 23.66 -11.34
C PHE A 493 -21.02 23.40 -10.02
N CYS A 494 -20.40 22.69 -9.09
CA CYS A 494 -21.04 22.34 -7.81
C CYS A 494 -20.11 22.60 -6.65
N VAL A 495 -20.61 23.29 -5.62
CA VAL A 495 -19.93 23.52 -4.35
C VAL A 495 -20.83 23.03 -3.22
N LEU A 496 -20.35 22.02 -2.51
CA LEU A 496 -20.97 21.52 -1.28
C LEU A 496 -20.08 21.95 -0.12
N ALA A 497 -20.63 22.66 0.86
CA ALA A 497 -19.92 23.08 2.05
C ALA A 497 -20.86 23.10 3.27
N TYR A 498 -20.31 23.17 4.46
CA TYR A 498 -21.08 23.37 5.68
C TYR A 498 -20.56 24.59 6.43
N ASN A 499 -21.35 25.08 7.38
CA ASN A 499 -20.93 26.20 8.23
C ASN A 499 -19.88 25.73 9.25
N ASP A 500 -18.63 25.63 8.78
CA ASP A 500 -17.46 25.25 9.56
C ASP A 500 -17.03 26.37 10.53
N ALA A 501 -17.40 27.63 10.26
CA ALA A 501 -17.18 28.73 11.17
C ALA A 501 -18.00 28.61 12.46
N ALA A 502 -19.17 27.95 12.42
CA ALA A 502 -19.99 27.65 13.59
C ALA A 502 -19.54 26.38 14.32
N ALA A 503 -18.76 25.50 13.69
CA ALA A 503 -18.36 24.20 14.25
C ALA A 503 -17.39 24.36 15.42
N LEU A 504 -17.52 23.48 16.42
CA LEU A 504 -16.66 23.46 17.60
C LEU A 504 -15.88 22.14 17.66
N LEU A 505 -14.55 22.25 17.85
CA LEU A 505 -13.68 21.13 18.19
C LEU A 505 -13.27 21.28 19.66
N ASN A 506 -13.63 20.32 20.48
CA ASN A 506 -13.41 20.38 21.93
C ASN A 506 -13.95 21.70 22.59
N GLY A 507 -15.12 22.14 22.10
CA GLY A 507 -15.77 23.35 22.60
C GLY A 507 -15.16 24.68 22.11
N LYS A 508 -14.18 24.64 21.19
CA LYS A 508 -13.52 25.84 20.65
C LYS A 508 -13.70 25.94 19.14
N SER A 509 -13.90 27.14 18.62
CA SER A 509 -13.84 27.41 17.19
C SER A 509 -12.42 27.17 16.69
N PHE A 510 -12.30 26.48 15.55
CA PHE A 510 -11.03 26.17 14.87
C PHE A 510 -10.93 26.81 13.48
N VAL A 511 -11.99 27.48 13.03
CA VAL A 511 -12.06 28.19 11.74
C VAL A 511 -12.52 29.64 12.03
N SER A 512 -11.90 30.60 11.36
CA SER A 512 -12.35 31.99 11.44
C SER A 512 -13.64 32.22 10.65
N ALA A 513 -14.42 33.22 10.97
CA ALA A 513 -15.70 33.53 10.29
C ALA A 513 -15.53 33.82 8.78
N ALA A 514 -14.38 34.35 8.35
CA ALA A 514 -14.05 34.62 6.95
C ALA A 514 -13.24 33.50 6.28
N GLY A 515 -12.75 32.55 7.08
CA GLY A 515 -11.99 31.39 6.61
C GLY A 515 -12.90 30.18 6.39
N GLY A 516 -12.25 29.04 6.14
CA GLY A 516 -12.94 27.77 5.92
C GLY A 516 -13.74 27.71 4.62
N THR A 517 -14.43 26.61 4.45
CA THR A 517 -15.23 26.39 3.22
C THR A 517 -16.51 27.21 3.19
N TRP A 518 -17.11 27.48 4.35
CA TRP A 518 -18.29 28.36 4.46
C TRP A 518 -18.00 29.77 3.94
N GLY A 519 -16.98 30.44 4.52
CA GLY A 519 -16.61 31.79 4.13
C GLY A 519 -16.15 31.87 2.67
N LYS A 520 -15.36 30.91 2.23
CA LYS A 520 -14.87 30.81 0.85
C LYS A 520 -16.00 30.54 -0.16
N SER A 521 -17.00 29.72 0.20
CA SER A 521 -18.17 29.47 -0.67
C SER A 521 -19.00 30.74 -0.87
N HIS A 522 -19.25 31.50 0.19
CA HIS A 522 -19.96 32.77 0.08
C HIS A 522 -19.17 33.81 -0.73
N ALA A 523 -17.84 33.88 -0.54
CA ALA A 523 -16.99 34.78 -1.34
C ALA A 523 -17.07 34.41 -2.83
N MET A 524 -16.89 33.11 -3.15
CA MET A 524 -16.96 32.62 -4.52
C MET A 524 -18.33 32.86 -5.14
N GLN A 525 -19.41 32.60 -4.41
CA GLN A 525 -20.78 32.82 -4.89
C GLN A 525 -21.03 34.31 -5.17
N ARG A 526 -20.60 35.24 -4.26
CA ARG A 526 -20.73 36.69 -4.48
C ARG A 526 -19.94 37.17 -5.70
N ASP A 527 -18.73 36.67 -5.88
CA ASP A 527 -17.89 37.04 -7.01
C ASP A 527 -18.52 36.57 -8.33
N LEU A 528 -19.05 35.33 -8.38
CA LEU A 528 -19.74 34.81 -9.57
C LEU A 528 -21.07 35.53 -9.81
N ALA A 529 -21.75 36.05 -8.80
CA ALA A 529 -23.00 36.78 -8.92
C ALA A 529 -22.85 38.13 -9.62
N GLU A 530 -21.62 38.63 -9.81
CA GLU A 530 -21.37 39.81 -10.64
C GLU A 530 -21.68 39.53 -12.13
N ASP A 531 -21.55 38.28 -12.58
CA ASP A 531 -21.75 37.89 -13.98
C ASP A 531 -22.93 36.91 -14.17
N LEU A 532 -23.30 36.16 -13.12
CA LEU A 532 -24.34 35.14 -13.17
C LEU A 532 -25.55 35.53 -12.29
N LYS A 533 -26.75 35.36 -12.83
CA LYS A 533 -27.98 35.58 -12.06
C LYS A 533 -28.32 34.37 -11.22
N PHE A 534 -28.19 34.49 -9.89
CA PHE A 534 -28.52 33.45 -8.94
C PHE A 534 -29.97 33.54 -8.44
N THR A 535 -30.58 32.37 -8.28
CA THR A 535 -31.77 32.17 -7.46
C THR A 535 -31.34 31.63 -6.10
N THR A 536 -31.88 32.18 -5.02
CA THR A 536 -31.56 31.80 -3.64
C THR A 536 -32.76 31.12 -2.99
N GLN A 537 -32.52 29.98 -2.32
CA GLN A 537 -33.49 29.30 -1.46
C GLN A 537 -32.80 28.99 -0.13
N THR A 538 -33.41 29.40 0.96
CA THR A 538 -32.88 29.18 2.32
C THR A 538 -33.95 28.53 3.18
N ASN A 539 -33.54 27.51 3.92
CA ASN A 539 -34.34 26.89 4.98
C ASN A 539 -33.48 26.72 6.25
N ALA A 540 -34.01 26.04 7.25
CA ALA A 540 -33.27 25.79 8.51
C ALA A 540 -31.99 24.97 8.33
N ASP A 541 -31.91 24.17 7.25
CA ASP A 541 -30.83 23.23 7.00
C ASP A 541 -29.83 23.69 5.98
N PHE A 542 -30.25 24.45 4.96
CA PHE A 542 -29.42 24.78 3.81
C PHE A 542 -29.67 26.17 3.27
N GLN A 543 -28.61 26.80 2.82
CA GLN A 543 -28.63 27.88 1.82
C GLN A 543 -28.30 27.28 0.45
N ARG A 544 -29.18 27.47 -0.52
CA ARG A 544 -28.99 27.01 -1.89
C ARG A 544 -28.96 28.18 -2.84
N PHE A 545 -27.89 28.29 -3.62
CA PHE A 545 -27.75 29.30 -4.67
C PHE A 545 -27.61 28.57 -6.01
N THR A 546 -28.49 28.86 -6.96
CA THR A 546 -28.51 28.21 -8.28
C THR A 546 -28.49 29.23 -9.40
N ALA A 547 -27.73 28.96 -10.45
CA ALA A 547 -27.69 29.76 -11.67
C ALA A 547 -27.59 28.87 -12.90
N LEU A 548 -27.80 29.43 -14.10
CA LEU A 548 -27.73 28.75 -15.37
C LEU A 548 -28.59 27.47 -15.39
N ASP A 549 -29.88 27.63 -15.06
CA ASP A 549 -30.86 26.52 -15.00
C ASP A 549 -30.41 25.33 -14.14
N GLY A 550 -29.75 25.62 -13.03
CA GLY A 550 -29.29 24.61 -12.07
C GLY A 550 -27.89 24.04 -12.37
N ARG A 551 -27.24 24.39 -13.47
CA ARG A 551 -25.88 23.94 -13.80
C ARG A 551 -24.82 24.47 -12.82
N VAL A 552 -25.06 25.60 -12.19
CA VAL A 552 -24.23 26.16 -11.13
C VAL A 552 -24.98 26.03 -9.82
N GLN A 553 -24.41 25.31 -8.86
CA GLN A 553 -25.02 25.08 -7.55
C GLN A 553 -24.02 25.29 -6.41
N PHE A 554 -24.44 26.09 -5.43
CA PHE A 554 -23.86 26.13 -4.11
C PHE A 554 -24.89 25.60 -3.12
N ILE A 555 -24.57 24.52 -2.42
CA ILE A 555 -25.43 23.94 -1.39
C ILE A 555 -24.65 23.97 -0.07
N LEU A 556 -25.01 24.92 0.77
CA LEU A 556 -24.30 25.24 1.98
C LEU A 556 -25.15 24.80 3.19
N LYS A 557 -24.68 23.78 3.91
CA LYS A 557 -25.35 23.23 5.11
C LYS A 557 -25.21 24.19 6.27
N GLU A 558 -26.34 24.64 6.80
CA GLU A 558 -26.37 25.32 8.09
C GLU A 558 -25.92 24.39 9.23
N ASN A 559 -25.38 24.96 10.31
CA ASN A 559 -24.83 24.19 11.41
C ASN A 559 -25.25 24.74 12.79
N PRO A 560 -26.54 24.76 13.08
CA PRO A 560 -27.03 25.21 14.38
C PRO A 560 -26.56 24.32 15.54
N GLU A 561 -26.26 23.06 15.24
CA GLU A 561 -25.79 22.04 16.18
C GLU A 561 -24.29 22.20 16.52
N LYS A 562 -23.55 23.06 15.82
CA LYS A 562 -22.10 23.31 15.97
C LYS A 562 -21.24 22.04 15.82
N LYS A 563 -21.72 21.07 15.06
CA LYS A 563 -21.04 19.79 14.77
C LYS A 563 -20.03 19.92 13.65
N ILE A 564 -19.15 18.94 13.53
CA ILE A 564 -18.21 18.82 12.41
C ILE A 564 -18.89 17.95 11.35
N PHE A 565 -19.34 18.58 10.24
CA PHE A 565 -19.97 17.88 9.12
C PHE A 565 -19.04 17.70 7.91
N HIS A 566 -17.75 17.94 8.09
CA HIS A 566 -16.74 17.93 7.02
C HIS A 566 -16.81 16.65 6.16
N THR A 567 -16.79 15.48 6.79
CA THR A 567 -16.84 14.18 6.13
C THR A 567 -18.28 13.75 5.81
N VAL A 568 -19.26 14.19 6.60
CA VAL A 568 -20.67 13.80 6.49
C VAL A 568 -21.26 14.22 5.14
N GLN A 569 -20.81 15.34 4.58
CA GLN A 569 -21.28 15.80 3.27
C GLN A 569 -20.96 14.82 2.16
N VAL A 570 -19.77 14.22 2.19
CA VAL A 570 -19.37 13.20 1.20
C VAL A 570 -20.09 11.89 1.49
N GLU A 571 -20.14 11.48 2.76
CA GLU A 571 -20.79 10.27 3.24
C GLU A 571 -22.28 10.21 2.83
N ARG A 572 -22.99 11.35 2.99
CA ARG A 572 -24.41 11.45 2.70
C ARG A 572 -24.68 11.85 1.25
N ASN A 573 -24.23 10.98 0.32
CA ASN A 573 -24.47 11.09 -1.13
C ASN A 573 -23.84 12.32 -1.80
N GLY A 574 -22.89 13.00 -1.15
CA GLY A 574 -22.31 14.22 -1.70
C GLY A 574 -21.54 14.02 -2.99
N PHE A 575 -20.78 12.92 -3.12
CA PHE A 575 -20.10 12.64 -4.37
C PHE A 575 -21.12 12.33 -5.50
N ILE A 576 -22.16 11.52 -5.23
CA ILE A 576 -23.24 11.25 -6.20
C ILE A 576 -23.85 12.58 -6.65
N HIS A 577 -24.29 13.41 -5.69
CA HIS A 577 -24.92 14.69 -6.01
C HIS A 577 -24.02 15.59 -6.85
N SER A 578 -22.76 15.73 -6.45
CA SER A 578 -21.81 16.59 -7.15
C SER A 578 -21.51 16.14 -8.59
N MET A 579 -21.75 14.86 -8.92
CA MET A 579 -21.56 14.33 -10.28
C MET A 579 -22.80 14.50 -11.19
N VAL A 580 -23.98 14.62 -10.62
CA VAL A 580 -25.24 14.69 -11.42
C VAL A 580 -26.05 15.96 -11.20
N SER A 581 -25.60 16.87 -10.31
CA SER A 581 -26.25 18.17 -10.10
C SER A 581 -26.38 18.95 -11.42
N GLY A 582 -27.50 19.63 -11.62
CA GLY A 582 -27.80 20.35 -12.86
C GLY A 582 -28.05 19.47 -14.08
N THR A 583 -28.32 18.18 -13.90
CA THR A 583 -28.71 17.25 -14.97
C THR A 583 -30.06 16.61 -14.68
N PRO A 584 -30.70 16.00 -15.71
CA PRO A 584 -31.95 15.26 -15.49
C PRO A 584 -31.83 14.10 -14.49
N ASN A 585 -30.62 13.69 -14.08
CA ASN A 585 -30.37 12.63 -13.12
C ASN A 585 -30.26 13.12 -11.66
N GLU A 586 -30.30 14.42 -11.43
CA GLU A 586 -30.30 14.99 -10.08
C GLU A 586 -31.49 14.45 -9.26
N GLY A 587 -31.21 13.97 -8.04
CA GLY A 587 -32.21 13.43 -7.12
C GLY A 587 -32.78 12.05 -7.47
N LYS A 588 -32.39 11.42 -8.60
CA LYS A 588 -32.88 10.10 -8.95
C LYS A 588 -32.26 9.00 -8.10
N GLY A 589 -33.06 8.39 -7.23
CA GLY A 589 -32.66 7.27 -6.38
C GLY A 589 -31.76 7.64 -5.20
N TYR A 590 -31.55 8.91 -4.95
CA TYR A 590 -30.80 9.42 -3.79
C TYR A 590 -31.33 10.79 -3.36
N GLU A 591 -31.05 11.16 -2.13
CA GLU A 591 -31.24 12.50 -1.59
C GLU A 591 -29.89 13.02 -1.07
N TYR A 592 -29.52 14.25 -1.44
CA TYR A 592 -28.32 14.87 -0.89
C TYR A 592 -28.50 15.11 0.62
N PHE A 593 -27.52 14.72 1.41
CA PHE A 593 -27.54 14.72 2.86
C PHE A 593 -28.56 13.74 3.50
N GLY A 594 -29.22 12.91 2.69
CA GLY A 594 -30.09 11.82 3.12
C GLY A 594 -29.32 10.54 3.50
N PRO A 595 -30.04 9.41 3.70
CA PRO A 595 -29.41 8.11 3.93
C PRO A 595 -28.50 7.70 2.77
N ARG A 596 -27.47 6.88 3.05
CA ARG A 596 -26.53 6.34 2.04
C ARG A 596 -27.28 5.54 0.96
N ALA A 597 -27.50 6.12 -0.22
CA ALA A 597 -28.17 5.46 -1.35
C ALA A 597 -27.35 4.31 -1.95
N TYR A 598 -26.06 4.30 -1.68
CA TYR A 598 -25.06 3.37 -2.21
C TYR A 598 -24.73 2.20 -1.27
N SER A 599 -25.45 2.02 -0.16
CA SER A 599 -25.12 1.02 0.88
C SER A 599 -24.92 -0.40 0.33
N LYS A 600 -25.75 -0.83 -0.63
CA LYS A 600 -25.66 -2.16 -1.28
C LYS A 600 -24.38 -2.33 -2.13
N TRP A 601 -23.68 -1.23 -2.43
CA TRP A 601 -22.50 -1.20 -3.26
C TRP A 601 -21.20 -1.13 -2.45
N ILE A 602 -21.30 -1.04 -1.11
CA ILE A 602 -20.12 -1.02 -0.25
C ILE A 602 -19.48 -2.41 -0.25
N GLN A 603 -18.20 -2.46 -0.53
CA GLN A 603 -17.44 -3.70 -0.59
C GLN A 603 -17.30 -4.32 0.80
N SER A 604 -17.70 -5.58 0.96
CA SER A 604 -17.46 -6.35 2.18
C SER A 604 -16.04 -6.91 2.21
N ALA A 605 -15.56 -7.30 3.39
CA ALA A 605 -14.26 -7.93 3.52
C ALA A 605 -14.15 -9.26 2.75
N LYS A 606 -15.25 -10.01 2.60
CA LYS A 606 -15.32 -11.20 1.74
C LYS A 606 -15.06 -10.87 0.26
N GLN A 607 -15.59 -9.75 -0.20
CA GLN A 607 -15.43 -9.27 -1.56
C GLN A 607 -14.05 -8.67 -1.85
N GLN A 608 -13.26 -8.39 -0.81
CA GLN A 608 -11.86 -7.97 -0.97
C GLN A 608 -10.88 -9.15 -1.05
N GLY A 609 -11.37 -10.39 -1.03
CA GLY A 609 -10.52 -11.58 -1.00
C GLY A 609 -9.80 -11.81 0.33
N ILE A 610 -10.25 -11.16 1.41
CA ILE A 610 -9.58 -11.16 2.72
C ILE A 610 -10.07 -12.32 3.61
N LEU A 611 -11.17 -12.98 3.26
CA LEU A 611 -11.70 -14.14 3.99
C LEU A 611 -12.05 -15.29 3.04
N PRO A 612 -11.68 -16.53 3.38
CA PRO A 612 -12.22 -17.69 2.68
C PRO A 612 -13.74 -17.77 2.88
N PRO A 613 -14.51 -18.32 1.94
CA PRO A 613 -15.92 -18.56 2.14
C PRO A 613 -16.12 -19.41 3.40
N ALA A 614 -17.10 -19.04 4.24
CA ALA A 614 -17.49 -19.87 5.37
C ALA A 614 -17.93 -21.24 4.84
N PRO A 615 -17.60 -22.36 5.53
CA PRO A 615 -18.12 -23.66 5.15
C PRO A 615 -19.65 -23.60 5.13
N SER A 616 -20.22 -24.09 4.06
CA SER A 616 -21.68 -24.23 3.92
C SER A 616 -22.23 -25.11 5.05
N PRO A 617 -23.44 -24.84 5.58
CA PRO A 617 -24.02 -25.53 6.71
C PRO A 617 -24.21 -27.03 6.48
#